data_db344bcaf9d637bbd53fcacd9eae8592
#
_entry.id   db344bcaf9d637bbd53fcacd9eae8592
#
_cell.length_a   1.000
_cell.length_b   1.000
_cell.length_c   1.000
_cell.angle_alpha   90.00
_cell.angle_beta   90.00
_cell.angle_gamma   90.00
#
_symmetry.space_group_name_H-M   'P 1'
#
loop_
_entity.id
_entity.type
_entity.pdbx_description
1 polymer ?
#
loop_
_entity_poly.entity_id
_entity_poly.type
_entity_poly.pdbx_seq_one_letter_code
_entity_poly.pdbx_strand_id
1 'polypeptide(L)'
;MGMNERQEAGAGLSTSASPQAAAPTDEAKNPLLVALGERVRKLRAQRGLTRKAVALAAGISERHLANLEYGTGNASILVLQQVAGALHCSLAELQGDFTTRSPEWLLIRELLEHRSEPQLRRARLALHALLNGADDPARHSRIALVGLRGAGKSTLGPLLARALDMPFVELSHAIESLAGCSVREIHNLYGTMAYRRHERRALEETLQIHSEVVIATPGGIVSDPATFQQLLAHCTTVWLRAAPEEHMGRVVAQGDMRPMADSQEAMDDLRRILDGRAAFYSKADITIDTSGQTPDQSLQALVSGVRKAMGMGSSRD
;
A
#
# COMPACT_ATOMS: atom_id res chain seq x y z
N MET A 1 55.48 14.94 -72.80
CA MET A 1 54.74 14.05 -73.70
C MET A 1 53.48 13.67 -72.90
N GLY A 2 52.39 14.12 -73.18
CA GLY A 2 51.50 14.38 -74.27
C GLY A 2 50.15 14.13 -73.67
N MET A 3 49.37 15.18 -73.60
CA MET A 3 48.14 15.41 -74.38
C MET A 3 46.95 14.62 -73.85
N ASN A 4 45.97 15.35 -73.30
CA ASN A 4 44.69 15.79 -73.95
C ASN A 4 43.67 14.62 -73.98
N GLU A 5 42.48 14.73 -73.61
CA GLU A 5 41.38 15.59 -74.10
C GLU A 5 40.11 15.43 -73.21
N ARG A 6 39.46 16.49 -73.00
CA ARG A 6 38.06 16.84 -72.81
C ARG A 6 37.00 15.84 -73.34
N GLN A 7 35.90 15.77 -72.62
CA GLN A 7 34.50 16.12 -73.07
C GLN A 7 33.52 15.72 -72.00
N GLU A 8 32.80 16.61 -71.38
CA GLU A 8 31.46 17.18 -71.60
C GLU A 8 30.30 16.26 -71.29
N ALA A 9 29.56 16.73 -70.25
CA ALA A 9 28.11 16.98 -70.16
C ALA A 9 27.17 15.79 -70.20
N GLY A 10 26.42 15.69 -69.15
CA GLY A 10 25.15 14.93 -69.05
C GLY A 10 24.45 15.25 -67.79
N ALA A 11 23.64 16.33 -67.81
CA ALA A 11 22.69 16.65 -66.68
C ALA A 11 21.61 15.55 -66.54
N GLY A 12 21.60 14.88 -65.40
CA GLY A 12 20.52 14.00 -65.00
C GLY A 12 19.87 14.55 -63.76
N LEU A 13 18.75 15.20 -63.94
CA LEU A 13 17.82 15.60 -62.89
C LEU A 13 17.31 14.33 -62.16
N SER A 14 17.83 14.01 -60.96
CA SER A 14 17.20 13.05 -60.07
C SER A 14 16.18 13.78 -59.23
N THR A 15 14.92 13.58 -59.57
CA THR A 15 13.74 13.89 -58.78
C THR A 15 13.89 13.33 -57.37
N SER A 16 13.96 14.23 -56.40
CA SER A 16 13.82 13.90 -54.96
C SER A 16 12.44 13.35 -54.72
N ALA A 17 12.33 12.03 -54.57
CA ALA A 17 11.15 11.40 -54.02
C ALA A 17 10.99 11.83 -52.54
N SER A 18 10.01 12.63 -52.28
CA SER A 18 9.52 12.89 -50.91
C SER A 18 9.18 11.56 -50.22
N PRO A 19 9.56 11.38 -48.96
CA PRO A 19 9.12 10.18 -48.22
C PRO A 19 7.60 10.18 -48.12
N GLN A 20 6.98 9.22 -48.77
CA GLN A 20 5.57 8.90 -48.52
C GLN A 20 5.34 8.73 -47.05
N ALA A 21 4.45 9.56 -46.49
CA ALA A 21 3.93 9.38 -45.13
C ALA A 21 3.40 7.95 -45.03
N ALA A 22 4.05 7.14 -44.19
CA ALA A 22 3.56 5.83 -43.83
C ALA A 22 2.13 5.97 -43.31
N ALA A 23 1.22 5.15 -43.80
CA ALA A 23 -0.14 5.04 -43.28
C ALA A 23 -0.07 4.78 -41.78
N PRO A 24 -1.01 5.32 -40.96
CA PRO A 24 -0.99 5.09 -39.54
C PRO A 24 -1.11 3.59 -39.30
N THR A 25 -0.04 2.97 -38.86
CA THR A 25 -0.05 1.64 -38.26
C THR A 25 -1.08 1.65 -37.15
N ASP A 26 -1.89 0.60 -37.06
CA ASP A 26 -2.89 0.34 -36.03
C ASP A 26 -2.18 0.44 -34.66
N GLU A 27 -2.10 1.67 -34.11
CA GLU A 27 -1.48 1.92 -32.82
C GLU A 27 -2.31 1.14 -31.81
N ALA A 28 -1.72 0.11 -31.22
CA ALA A 28 -2.32 -0.68 -30.17
C ALA A 28 -2.87 0.28 -29.11
N LYS A 29 -4.20 0.33 -28.99
CA LYS A 29 -4.92 1.23 -28.07
C LYS A 29 -4.37 1.05 -26.68
N ASN A 30 -4.05 2.15 -26.00
CA ASN A 30 -3.56 2.09 -24.64
C ASN A 30 -4.59 1.36 -23.73
N PRO A 31 -4.21 0.25 -23.07
CA PRO A 31 -5.15 -0.57 -22.26
C PRO A 31 -5.87 0.24 -21.18
N LEU A 32 -5.22 1.26 -20.62
CA LEU A 32 -5.81 2.16 -19.63
C LEU A 32 -6.97 2.97 -20.22
N LEU A 33 -6.79 3.51 -21.44
CA LEU A 33 -7.81 4.31 -22.12
C LEU A 33 -9.00 3.44 -22.55
N VAL A 34 -8.74 2.22 -22.99
CA VAL A 34 -9.80 1.24 -23.31
C VAL A 34 -10.62 0.93 -22.07
N ALA A 35 -9.97 0.58 -20.95
CA ALA A 35 -10.65 0.28 -19.71
C ALA A 35 -11.44 1.48 -19.14
N LEU A 36 -10.90 2.70 -19.26
CA LEU A 36 -11.61 3.93 -18.89
C LEU A 36 -12.84 4.14 -19.76
N GLY A 37 -12.70 3.99 -21.07
CA GLY A 37 -13.81 4.16 -22.02
C GLY A 37 -14.94 3.17 -21.78
N GLU A 38 -14.62 1.91 -21.51
CA GLU A 38 -15.58 0.87 -21.15
C GLU A 38 -16.33 1.23 -19.85
N ARG A 39 -15.64 1.76 -18.84
CA ARG A 39 -16.29 2.20 -17.60
C ARG A 39 -17.25 3.36 -17.83
N VAL A 40 -16.84 4.38 -18.58
CA VAL A 40 -17.72 5.51 -18.95
C VAL A 40 -18.99 4.99 -19.63
N ARG A 41 -18.85 4.11 -20.61
CA ARG A 41 -19.97 3.50 -21.33
C ARG A 41 -20.91 2.73 -20.40
N LYS A 42 -20.33 1.90 -19.51
CA LYS A 42 -21.07 1.07 -18.55
C LYS A 42 -21.83 1.93 -17.56
N LEU A 43 -21.17 2.96 -16.96
CA LEU A 43 -21.80 3.89 -16.03
C LEU A 43 -22.93 4.68 -16.71
N ARG A 44 -22.72 5.14 -17.94
CA ARG A 44 -23.76 5.82 -18.72
C ARG A 44 -24.96 4.91 -18.97
N ALA A 45 -24.71 3.67 -19.40
CA ALA A 45 -25.78 2.69 -19.67
C ALA A 45 -26.57 2.33 -18.40
N GLN A 46 -25.89 2.11 -17.27
CA GLN A 46 -26.53 1.82 -15.98
C GLN A 46 -27.47 2.95 -15.52
N ARG A 47 -27.15 4.20 -15.88
CA ARG A 47 -27.98 5.39 -15.54
C ARG A 47 -29.03 5.72 -16.62
N GLY A 48 -29.13 4.91 -17.68
CA GLY A 48 -30.08 5.12 -18.78
C GLY A 48 -29.83 6.40 -19.58
N LEU A 49 -28.61 6.95 -19.55
CA LEU A 49 -28.27 8.22 -20.19
C LEU A 49 -27.81 8.00 -21.64
N THR A 50 -28.22 8.93 -22.56
CA THR A 50 -27.68 8.97 -23.92
C THR A 50 -26.30 9.67 -23.93
N ARG A 51 -25.49 9.41 -24.96
CA ARG A 51 -24.23 10.18 -25.16
C ARG A 51 -24.48 11.67 -25.22
N LYS A 52 -25.51 12.08 -25.95
CA LYS A 52 -25.90 13.50 -26.09
C LYS A 52 -26.21 14.14 -24.74
N ALA A 53 -26.95 13.44 -23.87
CA ALA A 53 -27.26 13.93 -22.53
C ALA A 53 -26.02 14.11 -21.66
N VAL A 54 -25.12 13.11 -21.64
CA VAL A 54 -23.87 13.19 -20.86
C VAL A 54 -22.93 14.25 -21.41
N ALA A 55 -22.78 14.34 -22.74
CA ALA A 55 -21.94 15.35 -23.38
C ALA A 55 -22.42 16.77 -23.05
N LEU A 56 -23.72 17.01 -23.12
CA LEU A 56 -24.34 18.28 -22.77
C LEU A 56 -24.10 18.62 -21.28
N ALA A 57 -24.35 17.68 -20.38
CA ALA A 57 -24.18 17.88 -18.95
C ALA A 57 -22.69 18.07 -18.55
N ALA A 58 -21.78 17.43 -19.26
CA ALA A 58 -20.34 17.57 -19.06
C ALA A 58 -19.72 18.80 -19.77
N GLY A 59 -20.50 19.52 -20.59
CA GLY A 59 -19.98 20.69 -21.35
C GLY A 59 -18.93 20.30 -22.41
N ILE A 60 -19.01 19.09 -22.96
CA ILE A 60 -18.10 18.58 -24.01
C ILE A 60 -18.86 18.21 -25.30
N SER A 61 -18.15 18.07 -26.42
CA SER A 61 -18.79 17.62 -27.63
C SER A 61 -19.13 16.10 -27.56
N GLU A 62 -20.22 15.71 -28.22
CA GLU A 62 -20.60 14.29 -28.32
C GLU A 62 -19.50 13.44 -28.96
N ARG A 63 -18.77 14.00 -29.94
CA ARG A 63 -17.59 13.35 -30.56
C ARG A 63 -16.48 13.12 -29.55
N HIS A 64 -16.24 14.07 -28.64
CA HIS A 64 -15.21 13.92 -27.61
C HIS A 64 -15.58 12.80 -26.62
N LEU A 65 -16.85 12.75 -26.20
CA LEU A 65 -17.35 11.66 -25.35
C LEU A 65 -17.27 10.31 -26.07
N ALA A 66 -17.62 10.26 -27.36
CA ALA A 66 -17.49 9.04 -28.15
C ALA A 66 -16.05 8.53 -28.22
N ASN A 67 -15.09 9.42 -28.49
CA ASN A 67 -13.65 9.08 -28.49
C ASN A 67 -13.20 8.55 -27.13
N LEU A 68 -13.66 9.16 -26.04
CA LEU A 68 -13.37 8.69 -24.68
C LEU A 68 -13.94 7.28 -24.46
N GLU A 69 -15.20 7.02 -24.84
CA GLU A 69 -15.84 5.70 -24.73
C GLU A 69 -15.20 4.63 -25.60
N TYR A 70 -14.54 4.99 -26.69
CA TYR A 70 -13.80 4.06 -27.55
C TYR A 70 -12.36 3.85 -27.13
N GLY A 71 -11.90 4.54 -26.07
CA GLY A 71 -10.52 4.49 -25.63
C GLY A 71 -9.54 5.13 -26.60
N THR A 72 -10.03 6.06 -27.43
CA THR A 72 -9.24 6.82 -28.41
C THR A 72 -9.14 8.27 -27.96
N GLY A 73 -7.92 8.80 -27.98
CA GLY A 73 -7.65 10.17 -27.57
C GLY A 73 -7.37 10.31 -26.06
N ASN A 74 -6.76 11.43 -25.72
CA ASN A 74 -6.31 11.76 -24.38
C ASN A 74 -7.26 12.80 -23.77
N ALA A 75 -8.06 12.40 -22.78
CA ALA A 75 -8.90 13.34 -22.04
C ALA A 75 -8.10 13.97 -20.90
N SER A 76 -8.19 15.29 -20.77
CA SER A 76 -7.63 15.99 -19.60
C SER A 76 -8.36 15.56 -18.32
N ILE A 77 -7.70 15.69 -17.17
CA ILE A 77 -8.32 15.39 -15.87
C ILE A 77 -9.56 16.24 -15.60
N LEU A 78 -9.59 17.48 -16.12
CA LEU A 78 -10.76 18.35 -16.00
C LEU A 78 -11.94 17.83 -16.81
N VAL A 79 -11.72 17.32 -18.01
CA VAL A 79 -12.76 16.66 -18.82
C VAL A 79 -13.28 15.42 -18.12
N LEU A 80 -12.38 14.60 -17.53
CA LEU A 80 -12.79 13.41 -16.75
C LEU A 80 -13.63 13.79 -15.54
N GLN A 81 -13.30 14.90 -14.85
CA GLN A 81 -14.08 15.42 -13.73
C GLN A 81 -15.47 15.89 -14.17
N GLN A 82 -15.57 16.58 -15.31
CA GLN A 82 -16.86 17.00 -15.89
C GLN A 82 -17.73 15.79 -16.27
N VAL A 83 -17.13 14.78 -16.90
CA VAL A 83 -17.82 13.53 -17.24
C VAL A 83 -18.27 12.76 -15.99
N ALA A 84 -17.44 12.69 -14.96
CA ALA A 84 -17.78 12.08 -13.68
C ALA A 84 -18.98 12.81 -13.02
N GLY A 85 -18.97 14.14 -13.00
CA GLY A 85 -20.09 14.95 -12.52
C GLY A 85 -21.39 14.70 -13.31
N ALA A 86 -21.31 14.66 -14.64
CA ALA A 86 -22.45 14.35 -15.51
C ALA A 86 -23.00 12.92 -15.32
N LEU A 87 -22.13 12.00 -14.92
CA LEU A 87 -22.48 10.63 -14.57
C LEU A 87 -22.83 10.45 -13.08
N HIS A 88 -22.88 11.50 -12.28
CA HIS A 88 -23.10 11.44 -10.83
C HIS A 88 -22.22 10.42 -10.12
N CYS A 89 -20.91 10.42 -10.41
CA CYS A 89 -19.93 9.57 -9.76
C CYS A 89 -18.68 10.38 -9.39
N SER A 90 -17.84 9.82 -8.52
CA SER A 90 -16.55 10.44 -8.23
C SER A 90 -15.55 10.20 -9.37
N LEU A 91 -14.53 11.06 -9.49
CA LEU A 91 -13.44 10.84 -10.44
C LEU A 91 -12.69 9.54 -10.12
N ALA A 92 -12.55 9.19 -8.85
CA ALA A 92 -11.96 7.93 -8.42
C ALA A 92 -12.79 6.72 -8.88
N GLU A 93 -14.10 6.80 -8.84
CA GLU A 93 -15.01 5.76 -9.37
C GLU A 93 -14.89 5.64 -10.89
N LEU A 94 -14.78 6.76 -11.60
CA LEU A 94 -14.58 6.77 -13.04
C LEU A 94 -13.25 6.13 -13.46
N GLN A 95 -12.19 6.36 -12.69
CA GLN A 95 -10.84 5.84 -12.94
C GLN A 95 -10.61 4.46 -12.33
N GLY A 96 -11.35 4.12 -11.27
CA GLY A 96 -11.21 2.86 -10.55
C GLY A 96 -11.96 1.69 -11.20
N ASP A 97 -11.63 0.49 -10.77
CA ASP A 97 -12.18 -0.76 -11.29
C ASP A 97 -13.47 -1.20 -10.57
N PHE A 98 -14.17 -0.29 -9.90
CA PHE A 98 -15.37 -0.60 -9.11
C PHE A 98 -16.54 -1.09 -9.94
N THR A 99 -16.62 -0.66 -11.21
CA THR A 99 -17.72 -1.05 -12.12
C THR A 99 -17.63 -2.50 -12.62
N THR A 100 -16.45 -3.13 -12.47
CA THR A 100 -16.21 -4.54 -12.82
C THR A 100 -16.42 -5.49 -11.64
N ARG A 101 -16.64 -4.96 -10.42
CA ARG A 101 -16.90 -5.75 -9.22
C ARG A 101 -18.29 -6.39 -9.27
N SER A 102 -18.45 -7.49 -8.56
CA SER A 102 -19.74 -8.17 -8.45
C SER A 102 -20.81 -7.28 -7.82
N PRO A 103 -22.10 -7.45 -8.13
CA PRO A 103 -23.20 -6.73 -7.46
C PRO A 103 -23.15 -6.85 -5.93
N GLU A 104 -22.81 -8.04 -5.40
CA GLU A 104 -22.67 -8.28 -3.97
C GLU A 104 -21.59 -7.39 -3.34
N TRP A 105 -20.43 -7.22 -4.03
CA TRP A 105 -19.41 -6.31 -3.54
C TRP A 105 -19.89 -4.87 -3.45
N LEU A 106 -20.67 -4.42 -4.43
CA LEU A 106 -21.23 -3.06 -4.44
C LEU A 106 -22.22 -2.85 -3.28
N LEU A 107 -23.06 -3.86 -3.01
CA LEU A 107 -23.99 -3.83 -1.88
C LEU A 107 -23.28 -3.84 -0.52
N ILE A 108 -22.22 -4.65 -0.37
CA ILE A 108 -21.39 -4.66 0.84
C ILE A 108 -20.73 -3.29 1.04
N ARG A 109 -20.17 -2.69 -0.03
CA ARG A 109 -19.60 -1.35 0.03
C ARG A 109 -20.61 -0.33 0.54
N GLU A 110 -21.82 -0.32 -0.02
CA GLU A 110 -22.90 0.60 0.36
C GLU A 110 -23.27 0.46 1.84
N LEU A 111 -23.32 -0.77 2.34
CA LEU A 111 -23.56 -1.03 3.78
C LEU A 111 -22.47 -0.45 4.68
N LEU A 112 -21.24 -0.38 4.20
CA LEU A 112 -20.08 0.11 4.98
C LEU A 112 -19.81 1.60 4.75
N GLU A 113 -20.27 2.16 3.65
CA GLU A 113 -20.10 3.58 3.31
C GLU A 113 -20.80 4.45 4.38
N HIS A 114 -20.17 5.56 4.72
CA HIS A 114 -20.68 6.52 5.74
C HIS A 114 -20.82 5.95 7.18
N ARG A 115 -20.26 4.77 7.50
CA ARG A 115 -20.25 4.27 8.86
C ARG A 115 -19.12 4.89 9.68
N SER A 116 -19.38 5.06 10.99
CA SER A 116 -18.35 5.53 11.92
C SER A 116 -17.23 4.49 12.12
N GLU A 117 -16.04 4.93 12.51
CA GLU A 117 -14.90 4.04 12.80
C GLU A 117 -15.23 2.88 13.75
N PRO A 118 -15.99 3.09 14.86
CA PRO A 118 -16.42 1.98 15.71
C PRO A 118 -17.34 0.97 15.02
N GLN A 119 -18.19 1.43 14.10
CA GLN A 119 -19.08 0.56 13.32
C GLN A 119 -18.28 -0.23 12.26
N LEU A 120 -17.34 0.44 11.56
CA LEU A 120 -16.45 -0.22 10.62
C LEU A 120 -15.56 -1.27 11.31
N ARG A 121 -15.06 -0.98 12.52
CA ARG A 121 -14.31 -1.95 13.32
C ARG A 121 -15.14 -3.18 13.62
N ARG A 122 -16.39 -3.02 14.09
CA ARG A 122 -17.31 -4.14 14.36
C ARG A 122 -17.61 -4.95 13.11
N ALA A 123 -17.92 -4.28 11.99
CA ALA A 123 -18.17 -4.94 10.72
C ALA A 123 -16.96 -5.76 10.26
N ARG A 124 -15.75 -5.18 10.33
CA ARG A 124 -14.50 -5.88 9.97
C ARG A 124 -14.29 -7.15 10.81
N LEU A 125 -14.50 -7.08 12.13
CA LEU A 125 -14.36 -8.24 13.03
C LEU A 125 -15.41 -9.30 12.71
N ALA A 126 -16.66 -8.91 12.50
CA ALA A 126 -17.73 -9.83 12.14
C ALA A 126 -17.51 -10.52 10.80
N LEU A 127 -17.08 -9.77 9.77
CA LEU A 127 -16.73 -10.32 8.47
C LEU A 127 -15.52 -11.26 8.57
N HIS A 128 -14.54 -10.91 9.38
CA HIS A 128 -13.38 -11.77 9.59
C HIS A 128 -13.80 -13.11 10.22
N ALA A 129 -14.60 -13.09 11.28
CA ALA A 129 -15.10 -14.30 11.92
C ALA A 129 -15.96 -15.15 10.97
N LEU A 130 -16.79 -14.50 10.13
CA LEU A 130 -17.65 -15.19 9.16
C LEU A 130 -16.85 -15.86 8.04
N LEU A 131 -15.83 -15.19 7.52
CA LEU A 131 -15.09 -15.63 6.31
C LEU A 131 -13.94 -16.58 6.65
N ASN A 132 -13.33 -16.46 7.82
CA ASN A 132 -12.15 -17.24 8.19
C ASN A 132 -12.44 -18.28 9.31
N GLY A 133 -13.69 -18.41 9.75
CA GLY A 133 -14.06 -19.29 10.85
C GLY A 133 -13.88 -18.66 12.22
N ALA A 134 -14.16 -19.43 13.27
CA ALA A 134 -14.00 -19.01 14.66
C ALA A 134 -12.54 -18.60 14.95
N ASP A 135 -12.36 -17.71 15.93
CA ASP A 135 -11.08 -17.18 16.37
C ASP A 135 -9.96 -18.23 16.33
N ASP A 136 -8.87 -17.91 15.65
CA ASP A 136 -7.65 -18.73 15.69
C ASP A 136 -7.22 -18.88 17.16
N PRO A 137 -7.28 -20.09 17.76
CA PRO A 137 -6.94 -20.28 19.17
C PRO A 137 -5.52 -19.80 19.49
N ALA A 138 -4.61 -19.88 18.51
CA ALA A 138 -3.25 -19.43 18.65
C ALA A 138 -3.08 -17.90 18.56
N ARG A 139 -4.13 -17.15 18.19
CA ARG A 139 -4.07 -15.69 18.11
C ARG A 139 -3.58 -15.05 19.41
N HIS A 140 -4.04 -15.56 20.54
CA HIS A 140 -3.66 -15.03 21.85
C HIS A 140 -2.24 -15.41 22.27
N SER A 141 -1.69 -16.48 21.73
CA SER A 141 -0.33 -16.95 22.00
C SER A 141 0.70 -16.38 20.98
N ARG A 142 0.27 -15.70 19.94
CA ARG A 142 1.14 -14.99 19.00
C ARG A 142 1.09 -13.50 19.26
N ILE A 143 2.20 -12.90 19.62
CA ILE A 143 2.31 -11.48 19.98
C ILE A 143 3.08 -10.76 18.90
N ALA A 144 2.49 -9.75 18.28
CA ALA A 144 3.14 -8.96 17.25
C ALA A 144 3.37 -7.52 17.70
N LEU A 145 4.64 -7.13 17.80
CA LEU A 145 5.04 -5.76 18.11
C LEU A 145 5.03 -4.92 16.83
N VAL A 146 4.17 -3.91 16.78
CA VAL A 146 4.07 -2.95 15.68
C VAL A 146 4.48 -1.56 16.13
N GLY A 147 4.84 -0.71 15.21
CA GLY A 147 5.28 0.66 15.48
C GLY A 147 6.39 1.08 14.53
N LEU A 148 6.68 2.36 14.48
CA LEU A 148 7.68 2.91 13.59
C LEU A 148 9.10 2.36 13.93
N ARG A 149 10.06 2.52 13.02
CA ARG A 149 11.48 2.26 13.29
C ARG A 149 11.94 3.12 14.49
N GLY A 150 12.77 2.55 15.37
CA GLY A 150 13.16 3.22 16.61
C GLY A 150 12.14 3.16 17.75
N ALA A 151 10.98 2.48 17.58
CA ALA A 151 9.99 2.30 18.65
C ALA A 151 10.43 1.31 19.75
N GLY A 152 11.57 0.62 19.58
CA GLY A 152 12.09 -0.33 20.55
C GLY A 152 11.65 -1.79 20.34
N LYS A 153 11.04 -2.14 19.20
CA LYS A 153 10.56 -3.51 18.91
C LYS A 153 11.67 -4.56 19.00
N SER A 154 12.79 -4.34 18.34
CA SER A 154 13.93 -5.27 18.33
C SER A 154 14.69 -5.32 19.66
N THR A 155 14.48 -4.33 20.56
CA THR A 155 15.04 -4.31 21.90
C THR A 155 14.11 -5.00 22.90
N LEU A 156 12.84 -4.62 22.90
CA LEU A 156 11.84 -5.13 23.84
C LEU A 156 11.32 -6.51 23.47
N GLY A 157 11.32 -6.86 22.17
CA GLY A 157 10.82 -8.15 21.68
C GLY A 157 11.51 -9.36 22.30
N PRO A 158 12.85 -9.46 22.23
CA PRO A 158 13.59 -10.57 22.86
C PRO A 158 13.39 -10.63 24.38
N LEU A 159 13.28 -9.47 25.05
CA LEU A 159 13.05 -9.40 26.49
C LEU A 159 11.64 -9.87 26.85
N LEU A 160 10.62 -9.46 26.07
CA LEU A 160 9.26 -9.94 26.23
C LEU A 160 9.17 -11.46 26.00
N ALA A 161 9.80 -11.96 24.95
CA ALA A 161 9.82 -13.38 24.62
C ALA A 161 10.39 -14.22 25.77
N ARG A 162 11.51 -13.76 26.37
CA ARG A 162 12.06 -14.38 27.57
C ARG A 162 11.10 -14.34 28.77
N ALA A 163 10.44 -13.20 29.00
CA ALA A 163 9.53 -13.03 30.15
C ALA A 163 8.27 -13.88 30.03
N LEU A 164 7.94 -14.33 28.83
CA LEU A 164 6.78 -15.18 28.51
C LEU A 164 7.17 -16.62 28.19
N ASP A 165 8.48 -16.94 28.18
CA ASP A 165 9.03 -18.25 27.77
C ASP A 165 8.59 -18.66 26.35
N MET A 166 8.63 -17.70 25.41
CA MET A 166 8.22 -17.86 24.01
C MET A 166 9.37 -17.68 23.03
N PRO A 167 9.34 -18.30 21.84
CA PRO A 167 10.25 -17.95 20.75
C PRO A 167 10.15 -16.49 20.33
N PHE A 168 11.26 -15.94 19.84
CA PHE A 168 11.32 -14.59 19.26
C PHE A 168 11.65 -14.65 17.77
N VAL A 169 10.92 -13.91 16.96
CA VAL A 169 11.17 -13.74 15.52
C VAL A 169 11.28 -12.26 15.19
N GLU A 170 12.44 -11.85 14.65
CA GLU A 170 12.60 -10.56 13.97
C GLU A 170 12.17 -10.76 12.51
N LEU A 171 11.00 -10.25 12.13
CA LEU A 171 10.42 -10.52 10.83
C LEU A 171 11.30 -9.99 9.67
N SER A 172 12.10 -8.95 9.91
CA SER A 172 13.08 -8.45 8.92
C SER A 172 14.12 -9.51 8.56
N HIS A 173 14.61 -10.29 9.54
CA HIS A 173 15.55 -11.39 9.28
C HIS A 173 14.87 -12.56 8.54
N ALA A 174 13.60 -12.86 8.88
CA ALA A 174 12.84 -13.87 8.13
C ALA A 174 12.66 -13.46 6.65
N ILE A 175 12.40 -12.17 6.38
CA ILE A 175 12.33 -11.63 5.02
C ILE A 175 13.65 -11.81 4.29
N GLU A 176 14.78 -11.46 4.91
CA GLU A 176 16.12 -11.59 4.32
C GLU A 176 16.48 -13.04 4.05
N SER A 177 16.15 -13.94 4.96
CA SER A 177 16.37 -15.38 4.79
C SER A 177 15.59 -15.95 3.60
N LEU A 178 14.32 -15.56 3.43
CA LEU A 178 13.48 -15.96 2.30
C LEU A 178 13.93 -15.36 0.97
N ALA A 179 14.43 -14.13 0.99
CA ALA A 179 14.88 -13.46 -0.22
C ALA A 179 16.30 -13.85 -0.63
N GLY A 180 17.11 -14.39 0.28
CA GLY A 180 18.53 -14.68 0.07
C GLY A 180 19.42 -13.43 -0.03
N CYS A 181 18.88 -12.25 0.33
CA CYS A 181 19.60 -10.98 0.32
C CYS A 181 19.02 -10.00 1.34
N SER A 182 19.73 -8.92 1.62
CA SER A 182 19.31 -7.92 2.60
C SER A 182 18.05 -7.15 2.15
N VAL A 183 17.27 -6.64 3.12
CA VAL A 183 16.10 -5.77 2.86
C VAL A 183 16.48 -4.60 1.96
N ARG A 184 17.68 -4.03 2.14
CA ARG A 184 18.20 -2.95 1.30
C ARG A 184 18.38 -3.38 -0.16
N GLU A 185 18.93 -4.56 -0.39
CA GLU A 185 19.11 -5.12 -1.73
C GLU A 185 17.79 -5.45 -2.38
N ILE A 186 16.81 -6.00 -1.64
CA ILE A 186 15.45 -6.23 -2.15
C ILE A 186 14.86 -4.93 -2.68
N HIS A 187 14.94 -3.83 -1.91
CA HIS A 187 14.42 -2.54 -2.35
C HIS A 187 15.16 -1.97 -3.57
N ASN A 188 16.48 -2.09 -3.61
CA ASN A 188 17.29 -1.53 -4.68
C ASN A 188 17.19 -2.31 -5.99
N LEU A 189 17.13 -3.63 -5.93
CA LEU A 189 17.16 -4.51 -7.11
C LEU A 189 15.75 -4.86 -7.62
N TYR A 190 14.81 -5.07 -6.71
CA TYR A 190 13.48 -5.61 -7.04
C TYR A 190 12.33 -4.68 -6.69
N GLY A 191 12.60 -3.58 -6.01
CA GLY A 191 11.61 -2.55 -5.66
C GLY A 191 10.67 -2.93 -4.51
N THR A 192 9.84 -1.96 -4.15
CA THR A 192 8.93 -2.06 -2.99
C THR A 192 7.90 -3.19 -3.12
N MET A 193 7.40 -3.46 -4.33
CA MET A 193 6.40 -4.52 -4.54
C MET A 193 6.97 -5.92 -4.28
N ALA A 194 8.22 -6.17 -4.65
CA ALA A 194 8.90 -7.43 -4.34
C ALA A 194 9.11 -7.57 -2.82
N TYR A 195 9.56 -6.50 -2.16
CA TYR A 195 9.68 -6.47 -0.70
C TYR A 195 8.35 -6.83 -0.01
N ARG A 196 7.21 -6.26 -0.44
CA ARG A 196 5.90 -6.56 0.13
C ARG A 196 5.48 -8.03 -0.05
N ARG A 197 5.83 -8.65 -1.17
CA ARG A 197 5.59 -10.09 -1.38
C ARG A 197 6.40 -10.94 -0.39
N HIS A 198 7.68 -10.62 -0.20
CA HIS A 198 8.53 -11.32 0.77
C HIS A 198 8.07 -11.08 2.21
N GLU A 199 7.67 -9.85 2.55
CA GLU A 199 7.13 -9.49 3.88
C GLU A 199 5.88 -10.31 4.21
N ARG A 200 4.94 -10.40 3.27
CA ARG A 200 3.72 -11.22 3.44
C ARG A 200 4.06 -12.70 3.61
N ARG A 201 4.90 -13.24 2.74
CA ARG A 201 5.29 -14.63 2.79
C ARG A 201 6.04 -14.97 4.09
N ALA A 202 6.95 -14.13 4.54
CA ALA A 202 7.66 -14.31 5.80
C ALA A 202 6.71 -14.35 7.01
N LEU A 203 5.68 -13.48 6.99
CA LEU A 203 4.65 -13.51 8.03
C LEU A 203 3.84 -14.80 7.97
N GLU A 204 3.37 -15.22 6.80
CA GLU A 204 2.62 -16.46 6.60
C GLU A 204 3.40 -17.68 7.10
N GLU A 205 4.67 -17.82 6.71
CA GLU A 205 5.53 -18.91 7.16
C GLU A 205 5.78 -18.86 8.68
N THR A 206 5.99 -17.67 9.24
CA THR A 206 6.15 -17.51 10.70
C THR A 206 4.89 -17.96 11.47
N LEU A 207 3.71 -17.59 10.97
CA LEU A 207 2.43 -17.99 11.59
C LEU A 207 2.13 -19.48 11.45
N GLN A 208 2.60 -20.12 10.38
CA GLN A 208 2.45 -21.57 10.17
C GLN A 208 3.38 -22.38 11.07
N ILE A 209 4.63 -21.92 11.26
CA ILE A 209 5.64 -22.63 12.05
C ILE A 209 5.38 -22.51 13.56
N HIS A 210 4.91 -21.35 14.01
CA HIS A 210 4.79 -21.04 15.43
C HIS A 210 3.33 -20.91 15.88
N SER A 211 2.93 -21.76 16.82
CA SER A 211 1.68 -21.60 17.57
C SER A 211 1.80 -20.54 18.66
N GLU A 212 3.02 -20.33 19.18
CA GLU A 212 3.35 -19.36 20.22
C GLU A 212 4.64 -18.62 19.79
N VAL A 213 4.62 -17.29 19.76
CA VAL A 213 5.77 -16.49 19.31
C VAL A 213 5.62 -15.02 19.64
N VAL A 214 6.73 -14.34 19.90
CA VAL A 214 6.83 -12.87 19.87
C VAL A 214 7.48 -12.44 18.56
N ILE A 215 6.77 -11.64 17.78
CA ILE A 215 7.21 -11.17 16.45
C ILE A 215 7.51 -9.68 16.53
N ALA A 216 8.73 -9.26 16.19
CA ALA A 216 9.03 -7.85 15.93
C ALA A 216 8.85 -7.57 14.43
N THR A 217 7.94 -6.65 14.09
CA THR A 217 7.62 -6.36 12.69
C THR A 217 8.42 -5.18 12.13
N PRO A 218 8.67 -5.14 10.80
CA PRO A 218 9.17 -3.94 10.15
C PRO A 218 8.25 -2.74 10.40
N GLY A 219 8.82 -1.53 10.55
CA GLY A 219 8.02 -0.32 10.81
C GLY A 219 7.07 0.06 9.69
N GLY A 220 7.25 -0.48 8.49
CA GLY A 220 6.40 -0.25 7.32
C GLY A 220 5.27 -1.25 7.14
N ILE A 221 5.08 -2.23 8.02
CA ILE A 221 4.12 -3.33 7.81
C ILE A 221 2.68 -2.85 7.61
N VAL A 222 2.30 -1.74 8.23
CA VAL A 222 0.97 -1.13 8.08
C VAL A 222 0.73 -0.51 6.69
N SER A 223 1.75 -0.39 5.85
CA SER A 223 1.63 0.17 4.51
C SER A 223 1.08 -0.84 3.48
N ASP A 224 1.04 -2.14 3.80
CA ASP A 224 0.32 -3.15 3.04
C ASP A 224 -0.91 -3.62 3.84
N PRO A 225 -2.12 -3.17 3.47
CA PRO A 225 -3.34 -3.49 4.22
C PRO A 225 -3.60 -5.00 4.34
N ALA A 226 -3.23 -5.80 3.35
CA ALA A 226 -3.46 -7.24 3.36
C ALA A 226 -2.56 -7.93 4.40
N THR A 227 -1.26 -7.63 4.43
CA THR A 227 -0.31 -8.17 5.42
C THR A 227 -0.66 -7.69 6.83
N PHE A 228 -1.06 -6.42 6.97
CA PHE A 228 -1.46 -5.90 8.28
C PHE A 228 -2.77 -6.53 8.78
N GLN A 229 -3.72 -6.80 7.89
CA GLN A 229 -4.95 -7.52 8.23
C GLN A 229 -4.67 -8.95 8.73
N GLN A 230 -3.75 -9.69 8.09
CA GLN A 230 -3.31 -11.01 8.56
C GLN A 230 -2.73 -10.92 9.98
N LEU A 231 -1.90 -9.91 10.24
CA LEU A 231 -1.31 -9.70 11.56
C LEU A 231 -2.39 -9.45 12.63
N LEU A 232 -3.36 -8.57 12.35
CA LEU A 232 -4.49 -8.28 13.24
C LEU A 232 -5.40 -9.50 13.46
N ALA A 233 -5.47 -10.40 12.48
CA ALA A 233 -6.31 -11.58 12.52
C ALA A 233 -5.71 -12.70 13.38
N HIS A 234 -4.40 -12.92 13.27
CA HIS A 234 -3.70 -14.09 13.79
C HIS A 234 -2.80 -13.81 14.99
N CYS A 235 -2.67 -12.55 15.41
CA CYS A 235 -1.81 -12.16 16.53
C CYS A 235 -2.53 -11.21 17.50
N THR A 236 -2.16 -11.26 18.78
CA THR A 236 -2.35 -10.15 19.71
C THR A 236 -1.33 -9.07 19.35
N THR A 237 -1.82 -7.94 18.89
CA THR A 237 -0.98 -6.86 18.37
C THR A 237 -0.71 -5.80 19.43
N VAL A 238 0.56 -5.38 19.55
CA VAL A 238 0.99 -4.35 20.49
C VAL A 238 1.65 -3.21 19.74
N TRP A 239 1.06 -2.03 19.80
CA TRP A 239 1.68 -0.82 19.28
C TRP A 239 2.64 -0.22 20.31
N LEU A 240 3.94 -0.24 19.99
CA LEU A 240 4.94 0.52 20.70
C LEU A 240 4.98 1.94 20.13
N ARG A 241 4.55 2.90 20.91
CA ARG A 241 4.54 4.32 20.58
C ARG A 241 5.69 5.01 21.29
N ALA A 242 6.34 5.97 20.63
CA ALA A 242 7.31 6.88 21.23
C ALA A 242 7.13 8.29 20.65
N ALA A 243 7.65 9.30 21.32
CA ALA A 243 7.70 10.65 20.81
C ALA A 243 8.59 10.74 19.55
N PRO A 244 8.28 11.61 18.57
CA PRO A 244 9.07 11.73 17.34
C PRO A 244 10.56 11.95 17.58
N GLU A 245 10.90 12.76 18.57
CA GLU A 245 12.28 13.10 18.95
C GLU A 245 13.04 11.85 19.43
N GLU A 246 12.37 10.96 20.16
CA GLU A 246 12.97 9.71 20.62
C GLU A 246 13.14 8.68 19.52
N HIS A 247 12.18 8.61 18.58
CA HIS A 247 12.34 7.79 17.38
C HIS A 247 13.60 8.19 16.63
N MET A 248 13.80 9.49 16.40
CA MET A 248 14.98 10.02 15.72
C MET A 248 16.27 9.69 16.49
N GLY A 249 16.31 10.01 17.77
CA GLY A 249 17.50 9.74 18.61
C GLY A 249 17.88 8.26 18.63
N ARG A 250 16.90 7.36 18.74
CA ARG A 250 17.14 5.90 18.76
C ARG A 250 17.61 5.37 17.39
N VAL A 251 17.10 5.91 16.27
CA VAL A 251 17.55 5.52 14.92
C VAL A 251 18.98 5.97 14.67
N VAL A 252 19.35 7.19 15.07
CA VAL A 252 20.72 7.70 14.98
C VAL A 252 21.68 6.87 15.83
N ALA A 253 21.30 6.54 17.07
CA ALA A 253 22.10 5.71 17.98
C ALA A 253 22.34 4.29 17.44
N GLN A 254 21.46 3.79 16.55
CA GLN A 254 21.61 2.51 15.86
C GLN A 254 22.51 2.57 14.61
N GLY A 255 23.16 3.71 14.35
CA GLY A 255 24.12 3.90 13.25
C GLY A 255 23.46 4.16 11.88
N ASP A 256 22.18 4.43 11.81
CA ASP A 256 21.55 4.84 10.58
C ASP A 256 21.73 6.34 10.33
N MET A 257 22.90 6.67 9.81
CA MET A 257 23.34 8.01 9.46
C MET A 257 22.71 8.56 8.17
N ARG A 258 21.55 8.05 7.74
CA ARG A 258 20.86 8.68 6.62
C ARG A 258 20.57 10.14 7.00
N PRO A 259 20.55 11.08 6.00
CA PRO A 259 20.58 12.54 6.24
C PRO A 259 19.35 13.11 7.00
N MET A 260 18.76 12.28 7.82
CA MET A 260 17.59 12.61 8.65
C MET A 260 17.97 13.17 10.03
N ALA A 261 19.22 13.06 10.47
CA ALA A 261 19.58 13.35 11.86
C ALA A 261 19.63 14.84 12.22
N ASP A 262 19.93 15.73 11.26
CA ASP A 262 20.23 17.14 11.55
C ASP A 262 19.37 18.15 10.77
N SER A 263 18.33 17.76 10.07
CA SER A 263 17.48 18.69 9.34
C SER A 263 16.06 18.78 9.91
N GLN A 264 15.56 20.00 9.99
CA GLN A 264 14.16 20.29 10.32
C GLN A 264 13.21 19.52 9.35
N GLU A 265 13.57 19.41 8.07
CA GLU A 265 12.84 18.65 7.07
C GLU A 265 12.69 17.17 7.43
N ALA A 266 13.74 16.54 7.94
CA ALA A 266 13.70 15.14 8.34
C ALA A 266 12.77 14.87 9.52
N MET A 267 12.72 15.81 10.48
CA MET A 267 11.80 15.72 11.60
C MET A 267 10.35 15.90 11.13
N ASP A 268 10.11 16.81 10.20
CA ASP A 268 8.79 17.05 9.63
C ASP A 268 8.31 15.87 8.77
N ASP A 269 9.21 15.23 8.03
CA ASP A 269 8.91 13.99 7.31
C ASP A 269 8.60 12.83 8.27
N LEU A 270 9.36 12.70 9.37
CA LEU A 270 9.09 11.71 10.40
C LEU A 270 7.71 11.92 11.03
N ARG A 271 7.34 13.16 11.37
CA ARG A 271 6.01 13.50 11.89
C ARG A 271 4.92 13.15 10.90
N ARG A 272 5.07 13.52 9.61
CA ARG A 272 4.10 13.15 8.55
C ARG A 272 3.94 11.63 8.41
N ILE A 273 5.04 10.86 8.49
CA ILE A 273 4.99 9.40 8.46
C ILE A 273 4.25 8.85 9.69
N LEU A 274 4.53 9.39 10.88
CA LEU A 274 3.86 9.00 12.12
C LEU A 274 2.36 9.28 12.04
N ASP A 275 1.97 10.50 11.64
CA ASP A 275 0.57 10.91 11.51
C ASP A 275 -0.17 10.05 10.48
N GLY A 276 0.45 9.82 9.32
CA GLY A 276 -0.14 8.99 8.26
C GLY A 276 -0.29 7.51 8.65
N ARG A 277 0.50 7.01 9.59
CA ARG A 277 0.47 5.62 10.05
C ARG A 277 -0.24 5.41 11.39
N ALA A 278 -0.41 6.47 12.19
CA ALA A 278 -1.02 6.40 13.52
C ALA A 278 -2.42 5.79 13.48
N ALA A 279 -3.23 6.14 12.46
CA ALA A 279 -4.56 5.58 12.25
C ALA A 279 -4.55 4.05 12.05
N PHE A 280 -3.51 3.50 11.45
CA PHE A 280 -3.34 2.06 11.29
C PHE A 280 -2.80 1.41 12.57
N TYR A 281 -1.74 1.97 13.17
CA TYR A 281 -1.20 1.45 14.42
C TYR A 281 -2.24 1.41 15.55
N SER A 282 -3.16 2.40 15.60
CA SER A 282 -4.24 2.45 16.59
C SER A 282 -5.26 1.30 16.47
N LYS A 283 -5.18 0.47 15.42
CA LYS A 283 -5.98 -0.77 15.30
C LYS A 283 -5.39 -1.92 16.10
N ALA A 284 -4.18 -1.78 16.64
CA ALA A 284 -3.59 -2.76 17.54
C ALA A 284 -4.44 -2.97 18.80
N ASP A 285 -4.34 -4.18 19.38
CA ASP A 285 -5.12 -4.55 20.55
C ASP A 285 -4.64 -3.80 21.80
N ILE A 286 -3.34 -3.54 21.89
CA ILE A 286 -2.66 -2.89 23.02
C ILE A 286 -1.81 -1.73 22.51
N THR A 287 -1.78 -0.64 23.24
CA THR A 287 -0.84 0.47 23.00
C THR A 287 0.02 0.67 24.24
N ILE A 288 1.33 0.67 24.05
CA ILE A 288 2.34 0.96 25.08
C ILE A 288 3.11 2.21 24.66
N ASP A 289 3.02 3.27 25.46
CA ASP A 289 3.81 4.47 25.26
C ASP A 289 5.17 4.28 25.98
N THR A 290 6.24 4.34 25.20
CA THR A 290 7.62 4.19 25.71
C THR A 290 8.34 5.52 25.83
N SER A 291 7.63 6.64 25.64
CA SER A 291 8.21 7.99 25.73
C SER A 291 8.69 8.29 27.14
N GLY A 292 9.92 8.78 27.28
CA GLY A 292 10.53 9.12 28.57
C GLY A 292 10.77 7.94 29.51
N GLN A 293 10.57 6.70 29.04
CA GLN A 293 10.72 5.49 29.87
C GLN A 293 12.07 4.80 29.63
N THR A 294 12.59 4.20 30.70
CA THR A 294 13.71 3.27 30.57
C THR A 294 13.25 1.98 29.88
N PRO A 295 14.17 1.20 29.29
CA PRO A 295 13.84 -0.10 28.71
C PRO A 295 13.14 -1.04 29.71
N ASP A 296 13.54 -1.02 30.97
CA ASP A 296 12.95 -1.86 32.03
C ASP A 296 11.51 -1.45 32.36
N GLN A 297 11.23 -0.15 32.47
CA GLN A 297 9.87 0.37 32.67
C GLN A 297 8.97 0.02 31.49
N SER A 298 9.45 0.21 30.28
CA SER A 298 8.72 -0.15 29.06
C SER A 298 8.46 -1.65 29.00
N LEU A 299 9.42 -2.49 29.39
CA LEU A 299 9.26 -3.95 29.46
C LEU A 299 8.19 -4.35 30.49
N GLN A 300 8.21 -3.78 31.67
CA GLN A 300 7.21 -4.07 32.72
C GLN A 300 5.80 -3.72 32.24
N ALA A 301 5.60 -2.55 31.62
CA ALA A 301 4.33 -2.13 31.05
C ALA A 301 3.88 -3.09 29.92
N LEU A 302 4.83 -3.49 29.06
CA LEU A 302 4.58 -4.41 27.94
C LEU A 302 4.17 -5.79 28.44
N VAL A 303 4.92 -6.39 29.37
CA VAL A 303 4.59 -7.71 29.96
C VAL A 303 3.23 -7.69 30.64
N SER A 304 2.96 -6.66 31.45
CA SER A 304 1.67 -6.51 32.13
C SER A 304 0.49 -6.40 31.15
N GLY A 305 0.65 -5.55 30.11
CA GLY A 305 -0.38 -5.38 29.08
C GLY A 305 -0.66 -6.66 28.30
N VAL A 306 0.39 -7.39 27.91
CA VAL A 306 0.27 -8.64 27.17
C VAL A 306 -0.36 -9.74 28.04
N ARG A 307 0.09 -9.97 29.27
CA ARG A 307 -0.50 -10.97 30.19
C ARG A 307 -1.98 -10.72 30.44
N LYS A 308 -2.37 -9.46 30.59
CA LYS A 308 -3.77 -9.08 30.74
C LYS A 308 -4.59 -9.43 29.49
N ALA A 309 -4.06 -9.19 28.30
CA ALA A 309 -4.75 -9.50 27.04
C ALA A 309 -4.84 -11.01 26.76
N MET A 310 -3.84 -11.78 27.22
CA MET A 310 -3.83 -13.24 27.11
C MET A 310 -4.74 -13.93 28.16
N GLY A 311 -5.38 -13.18 29.04
CA GLY A 311 -6.19 -13.75 30.13
C GLY A 311 -5.36 -14.41 31.24
N MET A 312 -4.04 -14.26 31.20
CA MET A 312 -3.13 -14.69 32.27
C MET A 312 -3.20 -13.65 33.39
N GLY A 313 -4.28 -13.70 34.20
CA GLY A 313 -4.42 -12.83 35.34
C GLY A 313 -3.19 -12.96 36.27
N SER A 314 -2.80 -11.85 36.89
CA SER A 314 -1.70 -11.84 37.86
C SER A 314 -1.99 -12.94 38.89
N SER A 315 -1.16 -13.98 38.91
CA SER A 315 -1.04 -14.83 40.10
C SER A 315 -0.72 -13.89 41.25
N ARG A 316 -1.66 -13.73 42.15
CA ARG A 316 -1.43 -13.11 43.44
C ARG A 316 -0.45 -14.01 44.17
N ASP A 317 0.78 -13.53 44.31
CA ASP A 317 1.63 -13.89 45.45
C ASP A 317 1.33 -12.95 46.60
#